data_5024bba6506535857135a8909d72a2c4
#
_entry.id   5024bba6506535857135a8909d72a2c4
#
_cell.length_a   1.000
_cell.length_b   1.000
_cell.length_c   1.000
_cell.angle_alpha   90.00
_cell.angle_beta   90.00
_cell.angle_gamma   90.00
#
_symmetry.space_group_name_H-M   'P 1'
#
loop_
_entity.id
_entity.type
_entity.pdbx_description
1 polymer ?
#
loop_
_entity_poly.entity_id
_entity_poly.type
_entity_poly.pdbx_seq_one_letter_code
_entity_poly.pdbx_strand_id
1 'polypeptide(L)'
;MKYIRDILELELKEEVNKLQRCSGGNINDVLECQTNNFHVALKINEAEKFPKMFDKEAEGLKLLSSTPFRIPKILKQGTFQKWSYLILEFINDKGSSYSDKKLGENLAKMHSITSNHFGLESDNYIGSIPQQNSLKKSWLSFYIEMRLQPLVKICFDQNRLNKGDIRLFEKLYLELDKIIPKEAPALLHGDLWQGNIISDEYSEPTLIDPAVYYGHREMDLSMLLLFGSISEQTIETYNDIFPLEKKWKERTDIHQLYPLLVHLTLFGESYLKPIQGIVGKYT
;
A
#
# COMPACT_ATOMS: atom_id res chain seq x y z
N MET A 1 -22.12 -17.06 2.44
CA MET A 1 -21.19 -18.20 2.72
C MET A 1 -21.26 -19.28 1.66
N LYS A 2 -22.47 -19.66 1.12
CA LYS A 2 -22.56 -20.71 0.08
C LYS A 2 -21.74 -20.37 -1.19
N TYR A 3 -21.94 -19.20 -1.78
CA TYR A 3 -21.21 -18.76 -2.99
C TYR A 3 -19.68 -18.74 -2.81
N ILE A 4 -19.18 -18.53 -1.59
CA ILE A 4 -17.74 -18.56 -1.29
C ILE A 4 -17.20 -19.99 -1.42
N ARG A 5 -17.91 -20.98 -0.88
CA ARG A 5 -17.57 -22.39 -1.07
C ARG A 5 -17.65 -22.77 -2.55
N ASP A 6 -18.71 -22.36 -3.23
CA ASP A 6 -18.89 -22.65 -4.65
C ASP A 6 -17.71 -22.14 -5.49
N ILE A 7 -17.18 -20.92 -5.20
CA ILE A 7 -15.98 -20.38 -5.86
C ILE A 7 -14.74 -21.24 -5.55
N LEU A 8 -14.51 -21.52 -4.27
CA LEU A 8 -13.30 -22.23 -3.85
C LEU A 8 -13.26 -23.66 -4.39
N GLU A 9 -14.38 -24.39 -4.31
CA GLU A 9 -14.49 -25.77 -4.80
C GLU A 9 -14.40 -25.84 -6.33
N LEU A 10 -14.96 -24.84 -7.04
CA LEU A 10 -14.81 -24.72 -8.49
C LEU A 10 -13.34 -24.50 -8.91
N GLU A 11 -12.66 -23.56 -8.25
CA GLU A 11 -11.32 -23.13 -8.64
C GLU A 11 -10.21 -24.08 -8.18
N LEU A 12 -10.37 -24.64 -6.97
CA LEU A 12 -9.37 -25.55 -6.39
C LEU A 12 -9.63 -27.01 -6.78
N LYS A 13 -10.84 -27.34 -7.25
CA LYS A 13 -11.30 -28.70 -7.58
C LYS A 13 -11.21 -29.66 -6.38
N GLU A 14 -11.45 -29.14 -5.20
CA GLU A 14 -11.41 -29.85 -3.91
C GLU A 14 -12.49 -29.36 -2.98
N GLU A 15 -12.95 -30.24 -2.10
CA GLU A 15 -13.90 -29.91 -1.03
C GLU A 15 -13.24 -28.98 0.01
N VAL A 16 -13.97 -27.97 0.44
CA VAL A 16 -13.53 -27.03 1.47
C VAL A 16 -13.73 -27.63 2.87
N ASN A 17 -12.63 -27.98 3.52
CA ASN A 17 -12.63 -28.56 4.88
C ASN A 17 -12.82 -27.51 5.96
N LYS A 18 -12.14 -26.36 5.84
CA LYS A 18 -12.21 -25.26 6.78
C LYS A 18 -12.35 -23.93 6.05
N LEU A 19 -13.22 -23.08 6.55
CA LEU A 19 -13.42 -21.73 6.05
C LEU A 19 -13.67 -20.79 7.23
N GLN A 20 -12.80 -19.80 7.41
CA GLN A 20 -12.95 -18.79 8.47
C GLN A 20 -12.56 -17.41 7.97
N ARG A 21 -13.20 -16.36 8.53
CA ARG A 21 -12.80 -14.98 8.22
C ARG A 21 -11.48 -14.64 8.91
N CYS A 22 -10.59 -13.98 8.17
CA CYS A 22 -9.40 -13.38 8.77
C CYS A 22 -9.78 -12.06 9.45
N SER A 23 -9.15 -11.78 10.60
CA SER A 23 -9.26 -10.48 11.25
C SER A 23 -8.41 -9.46 10.48
N GLY A 24 -8.94 -8.27 10.20
CA GLY A 24 -8.13 -7.14 9.69
C GLY A 24 -8.54 -6.54 8.35
N GLY A 25 -9.43 -7.14 7.58
CA GLY A 25 -9.90 -6.56 6.30
C GLY A 25 -11.06 -5.58 6.49
N ASN A 26 -10.81 -4.26 6.44
CA ASN A 26 -11.88 -3.25 6.55
C ASN A 26 -12.59 -2.98 5.22
N ILE A 27 -12.06 -3.46 4.08
CA ILE A 27 -12.51 -3.10 2.72
C ILE A 27 -12.97 -4.34 1.95
N ASN A 28 -12.18 -5.39 1.96
CA ASN A 28 -12.50 -6.68 1.33
C ASN A 28 -12.77 -7.72 2.40
N ASP A 29 -13.67 -8.67 2.11
CA ASP A 29 -13.76 -9.88 2.90
C ASP A 29 -12.54 -10.75 2.60
N VAL A 30 -11.74 -11.06 3.62
CA VAL A 30 -10.60 -11.98 3.53
C VAL A 30 -10.92 -13.23 4.34
N LEU A 31 -10.79 -14.39 3.70
CA LEU A 31 -11.08 -15.68 4.31
C LEU A 31 -9.91 -16.64 4.17
N GLU A 32 -9.54 -17.29 5.26
CA GLU A 32 -8.69 -18.47 5.25
C GLU A 32 -9.50 -19.69 4.84
N CYS A 33 -8.99 -20.46 3.90
CA CYS A 33 -9.58 -21.69 3.43
C CYS A 33 -8.55 -22.82 3.45
N GLN A 34 -8.95 -23.99 3.92
CA GLN A 34 -8.17 -25.23 3.85
C GLN A 34 -8.96 -26.32 3.14
N THR A 35 -8.30 -26.98 2.22
CA THR A 35 -8.72 -28.22 1.57
C THR A 35 -7.73 -29.35 1.94
N ASN A 36 -7.78 -30.49 1.27
CA ASN A 36 -6.79 -31.55 1.52
C ASN A 36 -5.37 -31.16 1.05
N ASN A 37 -5.26 -30.41 -0.06
CA ASN A 37 -3.98 -30.08 -0.67
C ASN A 37 -3.67 -28.57 -0.68
N PHE A 38 -4.64 -27.69 -0.33
CA PHE A 38 -4.45 -26.26 -0.38
C PHE A 38 -4.73 -25.59 0.96
N HIS A 39 -3.88 -24.62 1.30
CA HIS A 39 -4.12 -23.64 2.34
C HIS A 39 -4.03 -22.25 1.71
N VAL A 40 -5.15 -21.56 1.59
CA VAL A 40 -5.27 -20.34 0.77
C VAL A 40 -5.96 -19.21 1.52
N ALA A 41 -5.65 -17.99 1.11
CA ALA A 41 -6.40 -16.79 1.42
C ALA A 41 -7.29 -16.43 0.23
N LEU A 42 -8.58 -16.30 0.48
CA LEU A 42 -9.53 -15.77 -0.49
C LEU A 42 -9.85 -14.32 -0.16
N LYS A 43 -9.59 -13.41 -1.08
CA LYS A 43 -10.10 -12.04 -1.07
C LYS A 43 -11.31 -11.97 -2.00
N ILE A 44 -12.39 -11.33 -1.56
CA ILE A 44 -13.63 -11.26 -2.33
C ILE A 44 -14.35 -9.92 -2.12
N ASN A 45 -14.91 -9.37 -3.19
CA ASN A 45 -15.74 -8.16 -3.16
C ASN A 45 -16.78 -8.16 -4.31
N GLU A 46 -17.61 -7.13 -4.37
CA GLU A 46 -18.55 -6.93 -5.46
C GLU A 46 -17.84 -6.33 -6.68
N ALA A 47 -17.85 -7.04 -7.82
CA ALA A 47 -17.13 -6.68 -9.03
C ALA A 47 -17.54 -5.31 -9.62
N GLU A 48 -18.83 -4.95 -9.55
CA GLU A 48 -19.34 -3.67 -10.04
C GLU A 48 -18.92 -2.50 -9.14
N LYS A 49 -18.83 -2.73 -7.83
CA LYS A 49 -18.44 -1.70 -6.87
C LYS A 49 -16.94 -1.36 -6.94
N PHE A 50 -16.11 -2.36 -7.22
CA PHE A 50 -14.66 -2.22 -7.30
C PHE A 50 -14.13 -2.85 -8.60
N PRO A 51 -14.34 -2.19 -9.76
CA PRO A 51 -13.98 -2.78 -11.05
C PRO A 51 -12.49 -3.11 -11.15
N LYS A 52 -12.17 -4.37 -11.47
CA LYS A 52 -10.80 -4.86 -11.65
C LYS A 52 -9.87 -4.72 -10.44
N MET A 53 -10.39 -4.48 -9.23
CA MET A 53 -9.55 -4.28 -8.02
C MET A 53 -8.56 -5.45 -7.84
N PHE A 54 -9.02 -6.68 -7.90
CA PHE A 54 -8.16 -7.85 -7.72
C PHE A 54 -7.24 -8.13 -8.91
N ASP A 55 -7.62 -7.72 -10.13
CA ASP A 55 -6.70 -7.77 -11.26
C ASP A 55 -5.51 -6.84 -11.01
N LYS A 56 -5.78 -5.63 -10.49
CA LYS A 56 -4.73 -4.64 -10.17
C LYS A 56 -3.88 -5.04 -8.98
N GLU A 57 -4.46 -5.64 -7.97
CA GLU A 57 -3.72 -6.22 -6.86
C GLU A 57 -2.80 -7.36 -7.33
N ALA A 58 -3.32 -8.25 -8.18
CA ALA A 58 -2.53 -9.34 -8.76
C ALA A 58 -1.37 -8.82 -9.65
N GLU A 59 -1.59 -7.74 -10.43
CA GLU A 59 -0.52 -7.06 -11.16
C GLU A 59 0.56 -6.52 -10.21
N GLY A 60 0.15 -5.90 -9.09
CA GLY A 60 1.06 -5.40 -8.06
C GLY A 60 1.87 -6.50 -7.38
N LEU A 61 1.23 -7.59 -6.96
CA LEU A 61 1.91 -8.76 -6.39
C LEU A 61 2.92 -9.38 -7.37
N LYS A 62 2.58 -9.47 -8.67
CA LYS A 62 3.52 -9.94 -9.71
C LYS A 62 4.73 -9.01 -9.85
N LEU A 63 4.52 -7.70 -9.80
CA LEU A 63 5.61 -6.74 -9.87
C LEU A 63 6.54 -6.88 -8.65
N LEU A 64 5.97 -6.97 -7.44
CA LEU A 64 6.74 -7.15 -6.21
C LEU A 64 7.44 -8.52 -6.15
N SER A 65 6.96 -9.56 -6.84
CA SER A 65 7.63 -10.87 -6.85
C SER A 65 9.02 -10.86 -7.52
N SER A 66 9.37 -9.77 -8.22
CA SER A 66 10.72 -9.53 -8.74
C SER A 66 11.69 -8.98 -7.68
N THR A 67 11.19 -8.62 -6.49
CA THR A 67 11.97 -8.10 -5.36
C THR A 67 12.47 -9.24 -4.46
N PRO A 68 13.40 -8.97 -3.53
CA PRO A 68 13.83 -9.98 -2.56
C PRO A 68 12.81 -10.36 -1.50
N PHE A 69 11.67 -9.68 -1.43
CA PHE A 69 10.62 -10.02 -0.49
C PHE A 69 9.90 -11.32 -0.87
N ARG A 70 9.48 -12.08 0.13
CA ARG A 70 8.46 -13.09 -0.06
C ARG A 70 7.14 -12.40 -0.38
N ILE A 71 6.45 -12.88 -1.41
CA ILE A 71 5.14 -12.39 -1.85
C ILE A 71 4.22 -13.60 -1.98
N PRO A 72 2.97 -13.56 -1.48
CA PRO A 72 2.03 -14.65 -1.64
C PRO A 72 1.83 -15.02 -3.10
N LYS A 73 1.89 -16.32 -3.42
CA LYS A 73 1.64 -16.80 -4.78
C LYS A 73 0.18 -16.60 -5.14
N ILE A 74 -0.06 -16.07 -6.33
CA ILE A 74 -1.40 -15.99 -6.91
C ILE A 74 -1.76 -17.38 -7.45
N LEU A 75 -2.81 -18.00 -6.91
CA LEU A 75 -3.30 -19.28 -7.40
C LEU A 75 -4.38 -19.08 -8.46
N LYS A 76 -5.36 -18.23 -8.18
CA LYS A 76 -6.47 -17.95 -9.07
C LYS A 76 -6.99 -16.53 -8.89
N GLN A 77 -7.57 -15.96 -9.92
CA GLN A 77 -8.34 -14.73 -9.88
C GLN A 77 -9.46 -14.80 -10.90
N GLY A 78 -10.57 -14.13 -10.64
CA GLY A 78 -11.70 -14.12 -11.56
C GLY A 78 -12.95 -13.47 -11.02
N THR A 79 -14.06 -13.76 -11.71
CA THR A 79 -15.39 -13.32 -11.32
C THR A 79 -16.35 -14.50 -11.28
N PHE A 80 -17.21 -14.50 -10.30
CA PHE A 80 -18.29 -15.47 -10.16
C PHE A 80 -19.58 -14.73 -9.84
N GLN A 81 -20.54 -14.74 -10.77
CA GLN A 81 -21.76 -13.92 -10.69
C GLN A 81 -21.42 -12.43 -10.50
N LYS A 82 -21.83 -11.82 -9.39
CA LYS A 82 -21.54 -10.42 -9.06
C LYS A 82 -20.25 -10.23 -8.26
N TRP A 83 -19.54 -11.31 -7.92
CA TRP A 83 -18.36 -11.29 -7.07
C TRP A 83 -17.07 -11.35 -7.90
N SER A 84 -16.11 -10.52 -7.57
CA SER A 84 -14.73 -10.70 -7.98
C SER A 84 -13.93 -11.34 -6.84
N TYR A 85 -12.90 -12.12 -7.19
CA TYR A 85 -12.11 -12.83 -6.19
C TYR A 85 -10.64 -12.94 -6.61
N LEU A 86 -9.80 -13.05 -5.57
CA LEU A 86 -8.37 -13.36 -5.68
C LEU A 86 -8.04 -14.46 -4.65
N ILE A 87 -7.51 -15.57 -5.13
CA ILE A 87 -7.06 -16.69 -4.30
C ILE A 87 -5.54 -16.69 -4.27
N LEU A 88 -4.99 -16.50 -3.07
CA LEU A 88 -3.58 -16.43 -2.79
C LEU A 88 -3.12 -17.60 -1.91
N GLU A 89 -1.84 -17.92 -1.97
CA GLU A 89 -1.17 -18.72 -0.95
C GLU A 89 -1.46 -18.11 0.42
N PHE A 90 -1.87 -18.92 1.38
CA PHE A 90 -2.01 -18.45 2.75
C PHE A 90 -0.64 -18.42 3.42
N ILE A 91 -0.21 -17.24 3.85
CA ILE A 91 1.00 -17.10 4.65
C ILE A 91 0.61 -17.21 6.11
N ASN A 92 1.15 -18.22 6.77
CA ASN A 92 0.87 -18.42 8.18
C ASN A 92 1.72 -17.46 9.02
N ASP A 93 1.11 -16.35 9.39
CA ASP A 93 1.74 -15.38 10.29
C ASP A 93 1.90 -16.02 11.68
N LYS A 94 3.14 -16.21 12.08
CA LYS A 94 3.47 -16.78 13.40
C LYS A 94 3.30 -15.77 14.54
N GLY A 95 3.00 -14.52 14.25
CA GLY A 95 2.99 -13.45 15.25
C GLY A 95 4.39 -13.20 15.86
N SER A 96 5.42 -13.81 15.27
CA SER A 96 6.82 -13.58 15.65
C SER A 96 7.35 -12.35 14.89
N SER A 97 8.36 -11.67 15.45
CA SER A 97 9.05 -10.62 14.75
C SER A 97 9.84 -11.20 13.57
N TYR A 98 9.72 -10.58 12.41
CA TYR A 98 10.63 -10.83 11.28
C TYR A 98 12.00 -10.18 11.55
N SER A 99 12.99 -10.56 10.75
CA SER A 99 14.34 -9.99 10.85
C SER A 99 14.37 -8.52 10.37
N ASP A 100 14.66 -7.59 11.29
CA ASP A 100 14.84 -6.16 10.99
C ASP A 100 15.93 -5.93 9.94
N LYS A 101 17.04 -6.68 10.05
CA LYS A 101 18.12 -6.64 9.07
C LYS A 101 17.62 -7.03 7.69
N LYS A 102 16.86 -8.13 7.57
CA LYS A 102 16.27 -8.57 6.30
C LYS A 102 15.29 -7.56 5.74
N LEU A 103 14.46 -6.94 6.60
CA LEU A 103 13.56 -5.88 6.17
C LEU A 103 14.34 -4.72 5.56
N GLY A 104 15.40 -4.23 6.22
CA GLY A 104 16.24 -3.16 5.71
C GLY A 104 16.92 -3.50 4.39
N GLU A 105 17.52 -4.71 4.29
CA GLU A 105 18.14 -5.19 3.05
C GLU A 105 17.15 -5.27 1.89
N ASN A 106 15.97 -5.85 2.13
CA ASN A 106 14.97 -6.08 1.10
C ASN A 106 14.32 -4.75 0.65
N LEU A 107 14.05 -3.84 1.57
CA LEU A 107 13.55 -2.50 1.24
C LEU A 107 14.54 -1.72 0.37
N ALA A 108 15.82 -1.71 0.73
CA ALA A 108 16.85 -1.03 -0.05
C ALA A 108 16.95 -1.59 -1.48
N LYS A 109 16.92 -2.91 -1.62
CA LYS A 109 16.95 -3.57 -2.93
C LYS A 109 15.67 -3.33 -3.74
N MET A 110 14.50 -3.36 -3.11
CA MET A 110 13.22 -3.04 -3.76
C MET A 110 13.21 -1.59 -4.26
N HIS A 111 13.59 -0.65 -3.41
CA HIS A 111 13.64 0.77 -3.77
C HIS A 111 14.74 1.11 -4.79
N SER A 112 15.72 0.24 -4.99
CA SER A 112 16.73 0.41 -6.06
C SER A 112 16.22 0.00 -7.45
N ILE A 113 15.06 -0.66 -7.54
CA ILE A 113 14.39 -0.94 -8.81
C ILE A 113 13.75 0.35 -9.32
N THR A 114 14.24 0.86 -10.44
CA THR A 114 13.87 2.18 -10.96
C THR A 114 13.07 2.11 -12.25
N SER A 115 12.46 3.25 -12.61
CA SER A 115 11.74 3.48 -13.86
C SER A 115 12.13 4.84 -14.48
N ASN A 116 11.77 5.06 -15.73
CA ASN A 116 11.97 6.36 -16.38
C ASN A 116 10.97 7.43 -15.95
N HIS A 117 9.88 7.05 -15.29
CA HIS A 117 8.79 7.92 -14.86
C HIS A 117 8.28 7.54 -13.48
N PHE A 118 7.74 8.52 -12.76
CA PHE A 118 6.92 8.32 -11.59
C PHE A 118 5.52 7.88 -12.03
N GLY A 119 4.89 6.96 -11.28
CA GLY A 119 3.59 6.41 -11.60
C GLY A 119 3.62 4.95 -12.00
N LEU A 120 2.60 4.50 -12.70
CA LEU A 120 2.48 3.15 -13.24
C LEU A 120 1.69 3.21 -14.55
N GLU A 121 1.85 2.23 -15.43
CA GLU A 121 1.11 2.14 -16.71
C GLU A 121 -0.41 2.03 -16.53
N SER A 122 -0.87 1.65 -15.35
CA SER A 122 -2.28 1.53 -15.04
C SER A 122 -2.61 2.02 -13.64
N ASP A 123 -3.81 2.56 -13.49
CA ASP A 123 -4.38 2.89 -12.19
C ASP A 123 -4.64 1.62 -11.38
N ASN A 124 -4.62 1.75 -10.05
CA ASN A 124 -4.94 0.67 -9.12
C ASN A 124 -5.80 1.20 -7.95
N TYR A 125 -5.69 0.63 -6.78
CA TYR A 125 -6.45 1.02 -5.60
C TYR A 125 -5.54 1.22 -4.39
N ILE A 126 -5.91 2.19 -3.56
CA ILE A 126 -5.44 2.32 -2.18
C ILE A 126 -6.65 2.16 -1.27
N GLY A 127 -6.72 1.04 -0.56
CA GLY A 127 -7.95 0.67 0.10
C GLY A 127 -9.10 0.52 -0.89
N SER A 128 -10.21 1.25 -0.69
CA SER A 128 -11.34 1.28 -1.64
C SER A 128 -11.30 2.49 -2.60
N ILE A 129 -10.27 3.31 -2.55
CA ILE A 129 -10.14 4.52 -3.37
C ILE A 129 -9.36 4.20 -4.65
N PRO A 130 -9.89 4.53 -5.85
CA PRO A 130 -9.11 4.48 -7.07
C PRO A 130 -7.86 5.35 -6.97
N GLN A 131 -6.69 4.78 -7.23
CA GLN A 131 -5.40 5.44 -7.17
C GLN A 131 -4.88 5.71 -8.58
N GLN A 132 -4.85 6.98 -8.96
CA GLN A 132 -4.37 7.42 -10.26
C GLN A 132 -2.85 7.29 -10.35
N ASN A 133 -2.35 6.76 -11.46
CA ASN A 133 -0.93 6.47 -11.65
C ASN A 133 -0.37 7.02 -12.96
N SER A 134 -1.04 8.01 -13.59
CA SER A 134 -0.56 8.61 -14.83
C SER A 134 0.90 9.04 -14.74
N LEU A 135 1.69 8.62 -15.71
CA LEU A 135 3.13 8.79 -15.71
C LEU A 135 3.55 10.28 -15.69
N LYS A 136 4.49 10.62 -14.82
CA LYS A 136 5.09 11.97 -14.70
C LYS A 136 6.61 11.91 -14.71
N LYS A 137 7.24 12.98 -15.20
CA LYS A 137 8.71 13.08 -15.24
C LYS A 137 9.32 13.53 -13.91
N SER A 138 8.54 14.19 -13.04
CA SER A 138 9.02 14.64 -11.73
C SER A 138 8.16 14.07 -10.61
N TRP A 139 8.81 13.83 -9.46
CA TRP A 139 8.09 13.41 -8.26
C TRP A 139 7.06 14.45 -7.83
N LEU A 140 7.41 15.73 -7.84
CA LEU A 140 6.51 16.78 -7.39
C LEU A 140 5.23 16.86 -8.21
N SER A 141 5.33 16.81 -9.54
CA SER A 141 4.13 16.76 -10.38
C SER A 141 3.29 15.52 -10.09
N PHE A 142 3.93 14.35 -9.90
CA PHE A 142 3.22 13.13 -9.57
C PHE A 142 2.57 13.21 -8.18
N TYR A 143 3.31 13.65 -7.18
CA TYR A 143 2.83 13.72 -5.81
C TYR A 143 1.67 14.70 -5.66
N ILE A 144 1.79 15.90 -6.25
CA ILE A 144 0.73 16.90 -6.21
C ILE A 144 -0.51 16.42 -6.98
N GLU A 145 -0.33 16.09 -8.26
CA GLU A 145 -1.45 15.86 -9.17
C GLU A 145 -2.12 14.48 -9.01
N MET A 146 -1.34 13.44 -8.66
CA MET A 146 -1.84 12.05 -8.59
C MET A 146 -2.07 11.57 -7.15
N ARG A 147 -1.55 12.26 -6.14
CA ARG A 147 -1.68 11.85 -4.74
C ARG A 147 -2.44 12.87 -3.89
N LEU A 148 -1.98 14.11 -3.83
CA LEU A 148 -2.56 15.10 -2.92
C LEU A 148 -3.86 15.71 -3.45
N GLN A 149 -3.84 16.31 -4.65
CA GLN A 149 -4.99 17.04 -5.19
C GLN A 149 -6.26 16.19 -5.31
N PRO A 150 -6.24 14.92 -5.80
CA PRO A 150 -7.45 14.12 -5.87
C PRO A 150 -8.09 13.88 -4.51
N LEU A 151 -7.28 13.58 -3.48
CA LEU A 151 -7.79 13.32 -2.13
C LEU A 151 -8.24 14.60 -1.43
N VAL A 152 -7.51 15.71 -1.59
CA VAL A 152 -7.92 17.04 -1.09
C VAL A 152 -9.27 17.41 -1.68
N LYS A 153 -9.47 17.17 -2.98
CA LYS A 153 -10.78 17.41 -3.61
C LYS A 153 -11.87 16.51 -3.03
N ILE A 154 -11.64 15.21 -2.90
CA ILE A 154 -12.61 14.26 -2.31
C ILE A 154 -12.96 14.69 -0.88
N CYS A 155 -11.96 15.02 -0.04
CA CYS A 155 -12.19 15.47 1.33
C CYS A 155 -12.97 16.78 1.39
N PHE A 156 -12.73 17.71 0.45
CA PHE A 156 -13.50 18.94 0.34
C PHE A 156 -14.96 18.68 -0.06
N ASP A 157 -15.18 17.85 -1.08
CA ASP A 157 -16.52 17.47 -1.54
C ASP A 157 -17.31 16.72 -0.45
N GLN A 158 -16.63 16.00 0.44
CA GLN A 158 -17.19 15.35 1.63
C GLN A 158 -17.36 16.29 2.84
N ASN A 159 -17.09 17.59 2.70
CA ASN A 159 -17.09 18.59 3.77
C ASN A 159 -16.13 18.29 4.95
N ARG A 160 -15.06 17.53 4.72
CA ARG A 160 -14.02 17.22 5.71
C ARG A 160 -12.87 18.23 5.70
N LEU A 161 -12.68 18.93 4.58
CA LEU A 161 -11.79 20.08 4.45
C LEU A 161 -12.61 21.32 4.09
N ASN A 162 -12.17 22.48 4.56
CA ASN A 162 -12.79 23.76 4.25
C ASN A 162 -11.93 24.60 3.28
N LYS A 163 -12.45 25.75 2.82
CA LYS A 163 -11.72 26.65 1.90
C LYS A 163 -10.40 27.16 2.47
N GLY A 164 -10.26 27.27 3.79
CA GLY A 164 -9.02 27.65 4.45
C GLY A 164 -7.96 26.56 4.28
N ASP A 165 -8.36 25.30 4.50
CA ASP A 165 -7.47 24.14 4.31
C ASP A 165 -6.97 24.06 2.85
N ILE A 166 -7.87 24.26 1.87
CA ILE A 166 -7.48 24.27 0.44
C ILE A 166 -6.39 25.31 0.16
N ARG A 167 -6.54 26.55 0.67
CA ARG A 167 -5.52 27.60 0.48
C ARG A 167 -4.18 27.25 1.12
N LEU A 168 -4.18 26.53 2.24
CA LEU A 168 -2.96 26.06 2.87
C LEU A 168 -2.29 24.98 2.01
N PHE A 169 -3.05 24.03 1.45
CA PHE A 169 -2.50 23.07 0.50
C PHE A 169 -1.91 23.74 -0.74
N GLU A 170 -2.58 24.75 -1.31
CA GLU A 170 -2.05 25.50 -2.46
C GLU A 170 -0.70 26.17 -2.13
N LYS A 171 -0.56 26.74 -0.94
CA LYS A 171 0.74 27.29 -0.49
C LYS A 171 1.79 26.20 -0.30
N LEU A 172 1.41 25.07 0.35
CA LEU A 172 2.31 23.94 0.53
C LEU A 172 2.87 23.44 -0.80
N TYR A 173 2.06 23.34 -1.86
CA TYR A 173 2.52 22.88 -3.18
C TYR A 173 3.67 23.74 -3.73
N LEU A 174 3.72 25.02 -3.42
CA LEU A 174 4.78 25.94 -3.84
C LEU A 174 6.10 25.73 -3.05
N GLU A 175 6.02 25.14 -1.86
CA GLU A 175 7.19 24.94 -1.01
C GLU A 175 7.83 23.55 -1.17
N LEU A 176 7.11 22.56 -1.74
CA LEU A 176 7.56 21.17 -1.82
C LEU A 176 8.91 20.99 -2.54
N ASP A 177 9.22 21.80 -3.56
CA ASP A 177 10.50 21.73 -4.29
C ASP A 177 11.71 22.10 -3.42
N LYS A 178 11.50 22.86 -2.34
CA LYS A 178 12.54 23.24 -1.39
C LYS A 178 12.75 22.16 -0.30
N ILE A 179 11.75 21.28 -0.10
CA ILE A 179 11.69 20.33 1.01
C ILE A 179 12.10 18.92 0.53
N ILE A 180 11.58 18.48 -0.61
CA ILE A 180 11.75 17.13 -1.12
C ILE A 180 12.92 17.08 -2.10
N PRO A 181 13.98 16.30 -1.82
CA PRO A 181 15.11 16.14 -2.73
C PRO A 181 14.68 15.43 -4.03
N LYS A 182 15.40 15.70 -5.11
CA LYS A 182 15.19 15.00 -6.38
C LYS A 182 15.88 13.64 -6.32
N GLU A 183 15.10 12.59 -6.50
CA GLU A 183 15.58 11.21 -6.61
C GLU A 183 15.00 10.55 -7.86
N ALA A 184 15.60 9.43 -8.27
CA ALA A 184 15.01 8.58 -9.31
C ALA A 184 13.73 7.90 -8.79
N PRO A 185 12.78 7.56 -9.67
CA PRO A 185 11.61 6.77 -9.29
C PRO A 185 12.02 5.43 -8.69
N ALA A 186 11.52 5.09 -7.53
CA ALA A 186 11.74 3.81 -6.85
C ALA A 186 10.47 2.96 -6.89
N LEU A 187 10.59 1.66 -7.08
CA LEU A 187 9.47 0.74 -6.91
C LEU A 187 9.03 0.74 -5.45
N LEU A 188 7.77 1.10 -5.20
CA LEU A 188 7.16 1.15 -3.88
C LEU A 188 6.13 0.03 -3.70
N HIS A 189 5.99 -0.40 -2.46
CA HIS A 189 4.81 -1.15 -2.03
C HIS A 189 3.55 -0.27 -2.11
N GLY A 190 3.66 0.99 -1.75
CA GLY A 190 2.62 2.02 -1.87
C GLY A 190 1.59 2.03 -0.74
N ASP A 191 1.52 0.97 0.06
CA ASP A 191 0.72 0.88 1.29
C ASP A 191 1.53 0.15 2.38
N LEU A 192 2.78 0.57 2.61
CA LEU A 192 3.71 -0.12 3.49
C LEU A 192 3.56 0.33 4.95
N TRP A 193 2.65 -0.30 5.65
CA TRP A 193 2.52 -0.16 7.10
C TRP A 193 2.71 -1.52 7.79
N GLN A 194 2.83 -1.51 9.12
CA GLN A 194 3.17 -2.73 9.88
C GLN A 194 2.22 -3.91 9.62
N GLY A 195 0.93 -3.66 9.37
CA GLY A 195 -0.06 -4.71 9.10
C GLY A 195 0.07 -5.37 7.72
N ASN A 196 0.82 -4.76 6.79
CA ASN A 196 1.09 -5.32 5.46
C ASN A 196 2.47 -6.00 5.38
N ILE A 197 3.16 -6.15 6.52
CA ILE A 197 4.39 -6.92 6.66
C ILE A 197 4.13 -8.03 7.66
N ILE A 198 4.06 -9.27 7.20
CA ILE A 198 3.83 -10.43 8.06
C ILE A 198 5.11 -11.27 8.16
N SER A 199 5.26 -11.98 9.29
CA SER A 199 6.38 -12.89 9.52
C SER A 199 5.98 -14.29 9.08
N ASP A 200 6.67 -14.84 8.10
CA ASP A 200 6.42 -16.21 7.69
C ASP A 200 7.01 -17.25 8.68
N GLU A 201 6.89 -18.52 8.34
CA GLU A 201 7.41 -19.64 9.14
C GLU A 201 8.92 -19.64 9.33
N TYR A 202 9.66 -18.87 8.53
CA TYR A 202 11.12 -18.72 8.59
C TYR A 202 11.58 -17.40 9.19
N SER A 203 10.64 -16.59 9.74
CA SER A 203 10.88 -15.22 10.24
C SER A 203 11.37 -14.27 9.13
N GLU A 204 11.00 -14.53 7.88
CA GLU A 204 11.27 -13.64 6.75
C GLU A 204 10.11 -12.63 6.59
N PRO A 205 10.42 -11.34 6.33
CA PRO A 205 9.38 -10.34 6.08
C PRO A 205 8.69 -10.63 4.73
N THR A 206 7.38 -10.84 4.78
CA THR A 206 6.52 -11.10 3.64
C THR A 206 5.58 -9.91 3.44
N LEU A 207 5.51 -9.37 2.21
CA LEU A 207 4.64 -8.25 1.88
C LEU A 207 3.30 -8.74 1.33
N ILE A 208 2.22 -8.11 1.79
CA ILE A 208 0.84 -8.36 1.35
C ILE A 208 0.13 -7.03 1.03
N ASP A 209 -0.99 -7.11 0.30
CA ASP A 209 -1.91 -5.98 0.07
C ASP A 209 -1.25 -4.72 -0.53
N PRO A 210 -0.52 -4.82 -1.65
CA PRO A 210 0.19 -3.70 -2.21
C PRO A 210 -0.70 -2.74 -3.01
N ALA A 211 -0.28 -1.47 -3.04
CA ALA A 211 -0.80 -0.42 -3.91
C ALA A 211 0.33 0.18 -4.76
N VAL A 212 1.01 -0.67 -5.53
CA VAL A 212 2.31 -0.39 -6.17
C VAL A 212 2.29 0.79 -7.15
N TYR A 213 3.38 1.51 -7.17
CA TYR A 213 3.75 2.49 -8.19
C TYR A 213 5.23 2.83 -8.08
N TYR A 214 5.79 3.52 -9.07
CA TYR A 214 7.12 4.11 -8.96
C TYR A 214 7.01 5.51 -8.36
N GLY A 215 7.62 5.72 -7.19
CA GLY A 215 7.52 6.95 -6.41
C GLY A 215 8.83 7.36 -5.75
N HIS A 216 8.77 8.34 -4.84
CA HIS A 216 9.87 8.69 -3.96
C HIS A 216 9.95 7.67 -2.82
N ARG A 217 11.10 7.03 -2.63
CA ARG A 217 11.28 5.93 -1.67
C ARG A 217 10.94 6.28 -0.22
N GLU A 218 11.02 7.54 0.15
CA GLU A 218 10.63 7.99 1.49
C GLU A 218 9.12 7.83 1.76
N MET A 219 8.27 7.62 0.74
CA MET A 219 6.85 7.33 0.93
C MET A 219 6.63 6.07 1.77
N ASP A 220 7.25 4.95 1.39
CA ASP A 220 7.12 3.68 2.11
C ASP A 220 7.72 3.77 3.52
N LEU A 221 8.89 4.41 3.66
CA LEU A 221 9.52 4.61 4.97
C LEU A 221 8.68 5.51 5.89
N SER A 222 8.07 6.55 5.33
CA SER A 222 7.21 7.46 6.08
C SER A 222 5.90 6.80 6.51
N MET A 223 5.37 5.88 5.69
CA MET A 223 4.19 5.09 6.02
C MET A 223 4.45 4.13 7.18
N LEU A 224 5.61 3.46 7.21
CA LEU A 224 6.02 2.62 8.34
C LEU A 224 6.09 3.41 9.65
N LEU A 225 6.59 4.64 9.61
CA LEU A 225 6.68 5.52 10.77
C LEU A 225 5.31 6.07 11.22
N LEU A 226 4.35 6.19 10.32
CA LEU A 226 3.02 6.76 10.63
C LEU A 226 2.17 5.81 11.47
N PHE A 227 2.14 4.53 11.12
CA PHE A 227 1.28 3.51 11.73
C PHE A 227 2.06 2.41 12.44
N GLY A 228 3.24 2.72 12.90
CA GLY A 228 4.09 1.76 13.58
C GLY A 228 5.43 2.36 13.96
N SER A 229 6.45 1.54 13.87
CA SER A 229 7.83 1.95 14.05
C SER A 229 8.72 1.22 13.07
N ILE A 230 9.82 1.84 12.74
CA ILE A 230 10.90 1.20 12.02
C ILE A 230 12.11 1.13 12.96
N SER A 231 12.69 -0.05 13.09
CA SER A 231 13.82 -0.23 13.99
C SER A 231 15.06 0.53 13.49
N GLU A 232 15.94 0.88 14.41
CA GLU A 232 17.23 1.50 14.08
C GLU A 232 18.06 0.57 13.19
N GLN A 233 18.08 -0.72 13.50
CA GLN A 233 18.76 -1.73 12.69
C GLN A 233 18.23 -1.80 11.24
N THR A 234 16.92 -1.69 11.04
CA THR A 234 16.34 -1.65 9.69
C THR A 234 16.85 -0.45 8.91
N ILE A 235 16.87 0.74 9.52
CA ILE A 235 17.34 1.97 8.87
C ILE A 235 18.85 1.94 8.62
N GLU A 236 19.66 1.47 9.56
CA GLU A 236 21.10 1.33 9.38
C GLU A 236 21.40 0.40 8.20
N THR A 237 20.81 -0.79 8.20
CA THR A 237 20.98 -1.76 7.11
C THR A 237 20.49 -1.22 5.76
N TYR A 238 19.38 -0.49 5.75
CA TYR A 238 18.89 0.19 4.56
C TYR A 238 19.92 1.19 4.03
N ASN A 239 20.45 2.05 4.92
CA ASN A 239 21.42 3.11 4.58
C ASN A 239 22.76 2.55 4.11
N ASP A 240 23.20 1.39 4.61
CA ASP A 240 24.43 0.74 4.15
C ASP A 240 24.36 0.32 2.67
N ILE A 241 23.15 0.03 2.17
CA ILE A 241 22.91 -0.44 0.79
C ILE A 241 22.47 0.71 -0.11
N PHE A 242 21.52 1.52 0.35
CA PHE A 242 20.91 2.59 -0.43
C PHE A 242 20.72 3.86 0.45
N PRO A 243 21.79 4.66 0.66
CA PRO A 243 21.79 5.77 1.59
C PRO A 243 20.65 6.76 1.35
N LEU A 244 19.96 7.13 2.42
CA LEU A 244 18.92 8.17 2.40
C LEU A 244 19.56 9.56 2.39
N GLU A 245 18.88 10.51 1.76
CA GLU A 245 19.29 11.91 1.82
C GLU A 245 19.27 12.45 3.25
N LYS A 246 20.22 13.34 3.54
CA LYS A 246 20.33 13.96 4.87
C LYS A 246 18.99 14.54 5.30
N LYS A 247 18.71 14.43 6.59
CA LYS A 247 17.49 14.98 7.22
C LYS A 247 16.17 14.36 6.74
N TRP A 248 16.18 13.18 6.14
CA TRP A 248 14.95 12.51 5.67
C TRP A 248 13.88 12.41 6.76
N LYS A 249 14.26 12.20 8.02
CA LYS A 249 13.31 12.14 9.15
C LYS A 249 12.59 13.47 9.40
N GLU A 250 13.19 14.61 9.06
CA GLU A 250 12.61 15.94 9.27
C GLU A 250 11.46 16.25 8.29
N ARG A 251 11.37 15.50 7.16
CA ARG A 251 10.36 15.66 6.11
C ARG A 251 9.42 14.45 5.93
N THR A 252 9.49 13.46 6.82
CA THR A 252 8.59 12.29 6.77
C THR A 252 7.13 12.68 6.83
N ASP A 253 6.79 13.70 7.59
CA ASP A 253 5.43 14.23 7.72
C ASP A 253 4.86 14.73 6.38
N ILE A 254 5.67 15.29 5.50
CA ILE A 254 5.24 15.65 4.14
C ILE A 254 4.75 14.42 3.37
N HIS A 255 5.50 13.32 3.43
CA HIS A 255 5.11 12.07 2.76
C HIS A 255 3.94 11.38 3.45
N GLN A 256 3.73 11.62 4.74
CA GLN A 256 2.59 11.13 5.51
C GLN A 256 1.26 11.82 5.15
N LEU A 257 1.28 12.97 4.48
CA LEU A 257 0.05 13.64 4.06
C LEU A 257 -0.82 12.76 3.16
N TYR A 258 -0.22 11.99 2.25
CA TYR A 258 -0.98 11.12 1.37
C TYR A 258 -1.75 10.03 2.15
N PRO A 259 -1.11 9.16 2.94
CA PRO A 259 -1.83 8.17 3.73
C PRO A 259 -2.80 8.79 4.75
N LEU A 260 -2.49 9.94 5.33
CA LEU A 260 -3.43 10.65 6.21
C LEU A 260 -4.69 11.12 5.47
N LEU A 261 -4.55 11.63 4.24
CA LEU A 261 -5.70 12.00 3.40
C LEU A 261 -6.52 10.78 2.98
N VAL A 262 -5.87 9.65 2.66
CA VAL A 262 -6.55 8.37 2.43
C VAL A 262 -7.39 8.00 3.66
N HIS A 263 -6.80 8.04 4.84
CA HIS A 263 -7.49 7.71 6.09
C HIS A 263 -8.59 8.71 6.43
N LEU A 264 -8.38 10.01 6.21
CA LEU A 264 -9.42 11.02 6.34
C LEU A 264 -10.61 10.70 5.42
N THR A 265 -10.33 10.30 4.18
CA THR A 265 -11.37 9.94 3.19
C THR A 265 -12.16 8.70 3.60
N LEU A 266 -11.51 7.68 4.16
CA LEU A 266 -12.12 6.38 4.45
C LEU A 266 -12.73 6.31 5.86
N PHE A 267 -12.03 6.88 6.86
CA PHE A 267 -12.31 6.62 8.27
C PHE A 267 -12.74 7.85 9.08
N GLY A 268 -12.65 9.06 8.49
CA GLY A 268 -13.25 10.25 9.07
C GLY A 268 -12.30 11.16 9.85
N GLU A 269 -12.90 12.08 10.61
CA GLU A 269 -12.30 13.33 11.10
C GLU A 269 -11.11 13.19 12.08
N SER A 270 -10.87 12.02 12.64
CA SER A 270 -9.72 11.80 13.55
C SER A 270 -8.37 12.12 12.88
N TYR A 271 -8.31 12.08 11.56
CA TYR A 271 -7.10 12.36 10.77
C TYR A 271 -6.95 13.83 10.33
N LEU A 272 -7.97 14.67 10.56
CA LEU A 272 -7.95 16.06 10.11
C LEU A 272 -6.89 16.90 10.84
N LYS A 273 -6.83 16.83 12.18
CA LYS A 273 -5.87 17.60 12.98
C LYS A 273 -4.40 17.33 12.63
N PRO A 274 -3.98 16.06 12.49
CA PRO A 274 -2.63 15.75 11.99
C PRO A 274 -2.33 16.41 10.63
N ILE A 275 -3.24 16.33 9.66
CA ILE A 275 -3.08 16.93 8.33
C ILE A 275 -2.90 18.45 8.45
N GLN A 276 -3.79 19.14 9.19
CA GLN A 276 -3.72 20.59 9.41
C GLN A 276 -2.42 21.00 10.10
N GLY A 277 -1.95 20.21 11.07
CA GLY A 277 -0.68 20.43 11.75
C GLY A 277 0.51 20.38 10.80
N ILE A 278 0.55 19.36 9.93
CA ILE A 278 1.61 19.20 8.93
C ILE A 278 1.57 20.36 7.92
N VAL A 279 0.41 20.62 7.32
CA VAL A 279 0.29 21.69 6.32
C VAL A 279 0.65 23.05 6.91
N GLY A 280 0.19 23.35 8.15
CA GLY A 280 0.51 24.60 8.84
C GLY A 280 1.98 24.78 9.20
N LYS A 281 2.74 23.69 9.36
CA LYS A 281 4.20 23.73 9.62
C LYS A 281 4.99 24.28 8.43
N TYR A 282 4.48 24.12 7.20
CA TYR A 282 5.18 24.44 5.96
C TYR A 282 4.56 25.59 5.17
N THR A 283 3.56 26.29 5.71
CA THR A 283 2.83 27.41 5.07
C THR A 283 2.80 28.66 5.95
#